data_40dac82c01555018ac4adcb739d9015e
#
_entry.id   40dac82c01555018ac4adcb739d9015e
#
_cell.length_a   1.000
_cell.length_b   1.000
_cell.length_c   1.000
_cell.angle_alpha   90.00
_cell.angle_beta   90.00
_cell.angle_gamma   90.00
#
_symmetry.space_group_name_H-M   'P 1'
#
loop_
_entity.id
_entity.type
_entity.pdbx_description
1 polymer ?
#
loop_
_entity_poly.entity_id
_entity_poly.type
_entity_poly.pdbx_seq_one_letter_code
_entity_poly.pdbx_strand_id
1 'polypeptide(L)'
;MSVSTNDFKNGMTLDLDGTLFQIVEFQHVKPGKGGAFVRTKLRNLKTGGVVERTFNAGVKVGMAIVERKDMQYLYRDGDNYLFMDLETYDQIPVPSSIMGEQGHFLSEGATAQVALHEGTPISVDLPASVVMTIIETQPAVKGDTKTNTLKAATVETGYVVQVPLFVGTGEKRSEEHTSELQSRETI
;
A
#
# COMPACT_ATOMS: atom_id res chain seq x y z
N MET A 1 -5.45 -11.70 21.29
CA MET A 1 -4.29 -11.69 22.21
C MET A 1 -4.05 -10.27 22.73
N SER A 2 -3.19 -10.07 23.77
CA SER A 2 -2.85 -8.73 24.26
C SER A 2 -1.34 -8.62 24.47
N VAL A 3 -0.81 -7.41 24.27
CA VAL A 3 0.61 -7.08 24.45
C VAL A 3 0.73 -5.88 25.41
N SER A 4 1.76 -5.89 26.26
CA SER A 4 2.07 -4.73 27.08
C SER A 4 2.68 -3.63 26.23
N THR A 5 2.35 -2.37 26.52
CA THR A 5 2.98 -1.22 25.84
C THR A 5 4.49 -1.17 26.03
N ASN A 6 5.03 -1.84 27.06
CA ASN A 6 6.47 -1.98 27.27
C ASN A 6 7.15 -2.91 26.26
N ASP A 7 6.38 -3.80 25.64
CA ASP A 7 6.86 -4.83 24.70
C ASP A 7 6.59 -4.45 23.23
N PHE A 8 6.19 -3.21 22.98
CA PHE A 8 5.93 -2.73 21.62
C PHE A 8 7.18 -2.85 20.74
N LYS A 9 6.93 -3.25 19.49
CA LYS A 9 7.94 -3.30 18.42
C LYS A 9 7.35 -2.73 17.15
N ASN A 10 8.18 -2.12 16.33
CA ASN A 10 7.78 -1.67 14.99
C ASN A 10 7.30 -2.88 14.16
N GLY A 11 6.23 -2.68 13.40
CA GLY A 11 5.61 -3.73 12.61
C GLY A 11 4.54 -4.56 13.35
N MET A 12 4.44 -4.48 14.68
CA MET A 12 3.34 -5.12 15.41
C MET A 12 1.99 -4.55 15.01
N THR A 13 0.98 -5.41 14.95
CA THR A 13 -0.40 -5.00 14.71
C THR A 13 -1.19 -5.00 16.00
N LEU A 14 -1.80 -3.87 16.30
CA LEU A 14 -2.69 -3.67 17.43
C LEU A 14 -4.15 -3.74 16.96
N ASP A 15 -4.99 -4.36 17.75
CA ASP A 15 -6.44 -4.26 17.62
C ASP A 15 -6.95 -3.22 18.62
N LEU A 16 -7.40 -2.09 18.10
CA LEU A 16 -7.96 -0.99 18.88
C LEU A 16 -9.44 -0.85 18.51
N ASP A 17 -10.30 -1.39 19.36
CA ASP A 17 -11.76 -1.34 19.19
C ASP A 17 -12.23 -1.91 17.82
N GLY A 18 -11.63 -3.04 17.39
CA GLY A 18 -11.95 -3.70 16.12
C GLY A 18 -11.27 -3.07 14.89
N THR A 19 -10.44 -2.05 15.09
CA THR A 19 -9.65 -1.45 14.02
C THR A 19 -8.19 -1.87 14.14
N LEU A 20 -7.63 -2.40 13.05
CA LEU A 20 -6.26 -2.86 13.01
C LEU A 20 -5.29 -1.74 12.65
N PHE A 21 -4.31 -1.55 13.52
CA PHE A 21 -3.25 -0.55 13.36
C PHE A 21 -1.88 -1.21 13.43
N GLN A 22 -1.00 -0.89 12.51
CA GLN A 22 0.40 -1.29 12.57
C GLN A 22 1.23 -0.21 13.25
N ILE A 23 2.09 -0.61 14.19
CA ILE A 23 3.06 0.31 14.82
C ILE A 23 4.14 0.63 13.78
N VAL A 24 4.20 1.90 13.34
CA VAL A 24 5.24 2.42 12.46
C VAL A 24 6.44 2.87 13.28
N GLU A 25 6.19 3.59 14.38
CA GLU A 25 7.20 4.14 15.28
C GLU A 25 6.64 4.19 16.69
N PHE A 26 7.49 3.98 17.68
CA PHE A 26 7.13 4.18 19.07
C PHE A 26 8.30 4.77 19.87
N GLN A 27 7.97 5.51 20.92
CA GLN A 27 8.94 6.13 21.81
C GLN A 27 8.47 6.01 23.26
N HIS A 28 9.32 5.42 24.11
CA HIS A 28 9.12 5.42 25.56
C HIS A 28 9.55 6.76 26.15
N VAL A 29 8.64 7.40 26.87
CA VAL A 29 8.90 8.68 27.52
C VAL A 29 8.75 8.52 29.03
N LYS A 30 9.79 8.87 29.77
CA LYS A 30 9.80 8.93 31.25
C LYS A 30 9.96 10.38 31.64
N PRO A 31 8.85 11.13 31.89
CA PRO A 31 8.94 12.51 32.36
C PRO A 31 9.50 12.55 33.77
N GLY A 32 10.18 13.64 34.14
CA GLY A 32 10.71 13.82 35.48
C GLY A 32 9.63 13.95 36.55
N LYS A 33 8.41 14.31 36.19
CA LYS A 33 7.19 14.32 37.02
C LYS A 33 6.05 13.69 36.20
N GLY A 34 5.31 12.76 36.80
CA GLY A 34 4.18 12.04 36.16
C GLY A 34 4.52 10.62 35.78
N GLY A 35 3.51 9.87 35.28
CA GLY A 35 3.64 8.49 34.84
C GLY A 35 4.38 8.35 33.51
N ALA A 36 5.14 7.29 33.34
CA ALA A 36 5.75 6.96 32.05
C ALA A 36 4.67 6.63 31.01
N PHE A 37 4.92 6.97 29.77
CA PHE A 37 4.02 6.72 28.66
C PHE A 37 4.77 6.32 27.39
N VAL A 38 4.05 5.72 26.45
CA VAL A 38 4.57 5.33 25.13
C VAL A 38 3.81 6.11 24.06
N ARG A 39 4.50 6.95 23.32
CA ARG A 39 3.96 7.64 22.13
C ARG A 39 4.15 6.74 20.94
N THR A 40 3.11 6.55 20.14
CA THR A 40 3.15 5.68 18.98
C THR A 40 2.61 6.39 17.74
N LYS A 41 3.23 6.12 16.58
CA LYS A 41 2.65 6.37 15.26
C LYS A 41 2.07 5.07 14.75
N LEU A 42 0.80 5.08 14.44
CA LEU A 42 0.01 3.92 14.06
C LEU A 42 -0.54 4.11 12.66
N ARG A 43 -0.27 3.17 11.76
CA ARG A 43 -0.88 3.13 10.44
C ARG A 43 -2.15 2.27 10.50
N ASN A 44 -3.28 2.83 10.11
CA ASN A 44 -4.51 2.08 9.92
C ASN A 44 -4.34 1.14 8.72
N LEU A 45 -4.49 -0.18 8.91
CA LEU A 45 -4.29 -1.15 7.83
C LEU A 45 -5.38 -1.12 6.76
N LYS A 46 -6.57 -0.60 7.11
CA LYS A 46 -7.69 -0.49 6.16
C LYS A 46 -7.63 0.78 5.31
N THR A 47 -7.25 1.91 5.91
CA THR A 47 -7.29 3.22 5.23
C THR A 47 -5.92 3.73 4.82
N GLY A 48 -4.83 3.12 5.32
CA GLY A 48 -3.45 3.57 5.13
C GLY A 48 -3.08 4.82 5.93
N GLY A 49 -4.05 5.50 6.55
CA GLY A 49 -3.84 6.73 7.31
C GLY A 49 -2.97 6.50 8.55
N VAL A 50 -2.10 7.48 8.86
CA VAL A 50 -1.24 7.44 10.05
C VAL A 50 -1.80 8.36 11.11
N VAL A 51 -1.91 7.84 12.33
CA VAL A 51 -2.37 8.59 13.52
C VAL A 51 -1.36 8.45 14.65
N GLU A 52 -1.26 9.46 15.50
CA GLU A 52 -0.48 9.37 16.73
C GLU A 52 -1.40 9.00 17.90
N ARG A 53 -0.95 8.02 18.70
CA ARG A 53 -1.59 7.66 19.98
C ARG A 53 -0.56 7.54 21.08
N THR A 54 -0.98 7.94 22.27
CA THR A 54 -0.18 7.83 23.50
C THR A 54 -0.85 6.83 24.44
N PHE A 55 -0.09 5.89 24.93
CA PHE A 55 -0.53 4.89 25.91
C PHE A 55 0.26 5.05 27.21
N ASN A 56 -0.38 4.80 28.34
CA ASN A 56 0.36 4.71 29.59
C ASN A 56 1.29 3.50 29.57
N ALA A 57 2.47 3.63 30.16
CA ALA A 57 3.42 2.52 30.23
C ALA A 57 2.85 1.34 31.03
N GLY A 58 3.04 0.12 30.53
CA GLY A 58 2.58 -1.11 31.18
C GLY A 58 1.11 -1.47 30.94
N VAL A 59 0.35 -0.65 30.22
CA VAL A 59 -1.04 -0.98 29.84
C VAL A 59 -1.04 -2.11 28.82
N LYS A 60 -2.00 -3.04 28.93
CA LYS A 60 -2.23 -4.09 27.94
C LYS A 60 -3.15 -3.60 26.82
N VAL A 61 -2.74 -3.82 25.59
CA VAL A 61 -3.47 -3.46 24.39
C VAL A 61 -3.74 -4.71 23.56
N GLY A 62 -4.88 -4.75 22.87
CA GLY A 62 -5.20 -5.84 21.95
C GLY A 62 -4.13 -5.96 20.86
N MET A 63 -3.71 -7.19 20.56
CA MET A 63 -2.77 -7.51 19.49
C MET A 63 -3.43 -8.47 18.51
N ALA A 64 -3.32 -8.18 17.22
CA ALA A 64 -3.76 -9.04 16.13
C ALA A 64 -2.55 -9.69 15.45
N ILE A 65 -2.68 -10.97 15.11
CA ILE A 65 -1.70 -11.66 14.27
C ILE A 65 -2.12 -11.41 12.82
N VAL A 66 -1.19 -10.88 12.04
CA VAL A 66 -1.35 -10.64 10.60
C VAL A 66 -0.34 -11.51 9.87
N GLU A 67 -0.85 -12.40 9.05
CA GLU A 67 -0.05 -13.21 8.14
C GLU A 67 0.14 -12.43 6.85
N ARG A 68 1.35 -12.42 6.31
CA ARG A 68 1.65 -11.86 5.00
C ARG A 68 2.06 -12.98 4.08
N LYS A 69 1.37 -13.06 2.94
CA LYS A 69 1.61 -14.07 1.92
C LYS A 69 1.83 -13.43 0.57
N ASP A 70 2.80 -13.94 -0.17
CA ASP A 70 2.99 -13.56 -1.55
C ASP A 70 1.97 -14.31 -2.40
N MET A 71 1.10 -13.57 -3.06
CA MET A 71 0.00 -14.08 -3.87
C MET A 71 0.07 -13.55 -5.28
N GLN A 72 -0.39 -14.35 -6.24
CA GLN A 72 -0.49 -13.96 -7.63
C GLN A 72 -1.89 -13.45 -7.93
N TYR A 73 -1.98 -12.26 -8.51
CA TYR A 73 -3.23 -11.74 -9.02
C TYR A 73 -3.63 -12.52 -10.28
N LEU A 74 -4.86 -13.03 -10.32
CA LEU A 74 -5.39 -13.78 -11.44
C LEU A 74 -6.23 -12.90 -12.36
N TYR A 75 -7.36 -12.42 -11.86
CA TYR A 75 -8.30 -11.59 -12.61
C TYR A 75 -9.26 -10.86 -11.68
N ARG A 76 -10.03 -9.95 -12.27
CA ARG A 76 -11.08 -9.21 -11.55
C ARG A 76 -12.43 -9.91 -11.73
N ASP A 77 -13.11 -10.19 -10.62
CA ASP A 77 -14.47 -10.73 -10.60
C ASP A 77 -15.39 -9.72 -9.90
N GLY A 78 -16.11 -8.93 -10.71
CA GLY A 78 -16.94 -7.84 -10.22
C GLY A 78 -16.16 -6.82 -9.42
N ASP A 79 -16.49 -6.68 -8.14
CA ASP A 79 -15.83 -5.76 -7.21
C ASP A 79 -14.65 -6.39 -6.45
N ASN A 80 -14.28 -7.63 -6.79
CA ASN A 80 -13.18 -8.34 -6.16
C ASN A 80 -12.02 -8.56 -7.12
N TYR A 81 -10.81 -8.50 -6.57
CA TYR A 81 -9.58 -8.96 -7.21
C TYR A 81 -9.27 -10.36 -6.70
N LEU A 82 -9.17 -11.33 -7.59
CA LEU A 82 -8.90 -12.70 -7.20
C LEU A 82 -7.39 -12.94 -7.15
N PHE A 83 -6.92 -13.34 -5.98
CA PHE A 83 -5.52 -13.68 -5.73
C PHE A 83 -5.38 -15.16 -5.43
N MET A 84 -4.30 -15.76 -5.88
CA MET A 84 -3.94 -17.14 -5.62
C MET A 84 -2.69 -17.20 -4.74
N ASP A 85 -2.77 -17.93 -3.66
CA ASP A 85 -1.62 -18.25 -2.81
C ASP A 85 -0.63 -19.11 -3.60
N LEU A 86 0.63 -18.71 -3.66
CA LEU A 86 1.65 -19.42 -4.45
C LEU A 86 2.11 -20.73 -3.79
N GLU A 87 1.80 -20.96 -2.53
CA GLU A 87 2.15 -22.19 -1.81
C GLU A 87 1.01 -23.20 -1.81
N THR A 88 -0.22 -22.75 -1.52
CA THR A 88 -1.38 -23.62 -1.34
C THR A 88 -2.27 -23.70 -2.58
N TYR A 89 -2.12 -22.74 -3.50
CA TYR A 89 -2.98 -22.54 -4.69
C TYR A 89 -4.44 -22.19 -4.35
N ASP A 90 -4.70 -21.84 -3.10
CA ASP A 90 -6.01 -21.34 -2.69
C ASP A 90 -6.28 -19.96 -3.28
N GLN A 91 -7.51 -19.73 -3.70
CA GLN A 91 -7.94 -18.45 -4.27
C GLN A 91 -8.69 -17.64 -3.23
N ILE A 92 -8.29 -16.39 -3.06
CA ILE A 92 -8.87 -15.47 -2.07
C ILE A 92 -9.37 -14.23 -2.79
N PRO A 93 -10.67 -13.88 -2.67
CA PRO A 93 -11.20 -12.62 -3.18
C PRO A 93 -10.78 -11.46 -2.27
N VAL A 94 -10.18 -10.45 -2.86
CA VAL A 94 -9.82 -9.18 -2.20
C VAL A 94 -10.74 -8.08 -2.71
N PRO A 95 -11.57 -7.48 -1.85
CA PRO A 95 -12.46 -6.40 -2.24
C PRO A 95 -11.72 -5.18 -2.81
N SER A 96 -12.31 -4.52 -3.80
CA SER A 96 -11.75 -3.31 -4.41
C SER A 96 -11.53 -2.17 -3.39
N SER A 97 -12.30 -2.15 -2.31
CA SER A 97 -12.13 -1.20 -1.20
C SER A 97 -10.78 -1.36 -0.46
N ILE A 98 -10.19 -2.56 -0.49
CA ILE A 98 -8.86 -2.83 0.08
C ILE A 98 -7.77 -2.47 -0.91
N MET A 99 -7.99 -2.73 -2.20
CA MET A 99 -7.04 -2.39 -3.27
C MET A 99 -6.87 -0.89 -3.48
N GLY A 100 -7.97 -0.13 -3.37
CA GLY A 100 -7.94 1.29 -3.67
C GLY A 100 -7.36 1.58 -5.06
N GLU A 101 -6.55 2.64 -5.17
CA GLU A 101 -5.90 3.03 -6.43
C GLU A 101 -4.80 2.06 -6.90
N GLN A 102 -4.26 1.24 -5.99
CA GLN A 102 -3.23 0.25 -6.34
C GLN A 102 -3.72 -0.77 -7.39
N GLY A 103 -5.04 -1.01 -7.45
CA GLY A 103 -5.64 -1.88 -8.45
C GLY A 103 -5.36 -1.44 -9.90
N HIS A 104 -5.08 -0.16 -10.13
CA HIS A 104 -4.73 0.36 -11.46
C HIS A 104 -3.34 -0.07 -11.94
N PHE A 105 -2.47 -0.47 -11.01
CA PHE A 105 -1.09 -0.90 -11.28
C PHE A 105 -0.92 -2.43 -11.20
N LEU A 106 -2.03 -3.16 -11.12
CA LEU A 106 -2.02 -4.61 -10.96
C LEU A 106 -2.35 -5.30 -12.29
N SER A 107 -1.33 -5.80 -12.96
CA SER A 107 -1.48 -6.62 -14.17
C SER A 107 -1.76 -8.09 -13.83
N GLU A 108 -2.50 -8.79 -14.67
CA GLU A 108 -2.74 -10.24 -14.51
C GLU A 108 -1.42 -11.01 -14.44
N GLY A 109 -1.32 -11.93 -13.48
CA GLY A 109 -0.12 -12.68 -13.19
C GLY A 109 0.91 -11.97 -12.31
N ALA A 110 0.69 -10.69 -11.96
CA ALA A 110 1.58 -9.97 -11.04
C ALA A 110 1.51 -10.54 -9.62
N THR A 111 2.64 -10.51 -8.92
CA THR A 111 2.72 -10.92 -7.52
C THR A 111 2.59 -9.71 -6.60
N ALA A 112 1.78 -9.86 -5.57
CA ALA A 112 1.60 -8.87 -4.52
C ALA A 112 1.62 -9.55 -3.15
N GLN A 113 1.96 -8.80 -2.11
CA GLN A 113 1.90 -9.29 -0.74
C GLN A 113 0.54 -8.99 -0.13
N VAL A 114 -0.22 -10.01 0.19
CA VAL A 114 -1.54 -9.90 0.81
C VAL A 114 -1.40 -10.13 2.32
N ALA A 115 -1.87 -9.17 3.11
CA ALA A 115 -1.94 -9.28 4.55
C ALA A 115 -3.31 -9.86 4.94
N LEU A 116 -3.28 -10.93 5.71
CA LEU A 116 -4.46 -11.67 6.17
C LEU A 116 -4.55 -11.61 7.70
N HIS A 117 -5.74 -11.37 8.20
CA HIS A 117 -6.07 -11.55 9.60
C HIS A 117 -7.19 -12.60 9.72
N GLU A 118 -6.90 -13.72 10.39
CA GLU A 118 -7.83 -14.85 10.49
C GLU A 118 -8.40 -15.30 9.13
N GLY A 119 -7.52 -15.33 8.10
CA GLY A 119 -7.89 -15.71 6.73
C GLY A 119 -8.60 -14.64 5.92
N THR A 120 -8.91 -13.48 6.52
CA THR A 120 -9.56 -12.36 5.83
C THR A 120 -8.51 -11.35 5.33
N PRO A 121 -8.54 -10.95 4.05
CA PRO A 121 -7.62 -9.95 3.53
C PRO A 121 -7.91 -8.57 4.15
N ILE A 122 -6.86 -7.90 4.62
CA ILE A 122 -6.95 -6.59 5.28
C ILE A 122 -6.13 -5.50 4.55
N SER A 123 -5.08 -5.87 3.84
CA SER A 123 -4.34 -4.97 2.96
C SER A 123 -3.61 -5.76 1.87
N VAL A 124 -3.29 -5.06 0.79
CA VAL A 124 -2.43 -5.56 -0.28
C VAL A 124 -1.31 -4.56 -0.47
N ASP A 125 -0.09 -5.04 -0.53
CA ASP A 125 1.10 -4.25 -0.78
C ASP A 125 1.71 -4.71 -2.11
N LEU A 126 1.74 -3.82 -3.11
CA LEU A 126 2.41 -4.06 -4.38
C LEU A 126 3.92 -3.83 -4.22
N PRO A 127 4.77 -4.42 -5.08
CA PRO A 127 6.18 -4.06 -5.15
C PRO A 127 6.36 -2.55 -5.34
N ALA A 128 7.44 -1.98 -4.85
CA ALA A 128 7.72 -0.54 -4.94
C ALA A 128 7.70 -0.01 -6.38
N SER A 129 8.00 -0.88 -7.35
CA SER A 129 7.87 -0.59 -8.78
C SER A 129 7.20 -1.76 -9.51
N VAL A 130 6.35 -1.44 -10.47
CA VAL A 130 5.73 -2.41 -11.37
C VAL A 130 6.10 -2.09 -12.81
N VAL A 131 6.26 -3.14 -13.63
CA VAL A 131 6.53 -2.98 -15.06
C VAL A 131 5.22 -3.11 -15.81
N MET A 132 4.86 -2.08 -16.57
CA MET A 132 3.62 -2.06 -17.35
C MET A 132 3.90 -1.76 -18.82
N THR A 133 3.07 -2.29 -19.71
CA THR A 133 3.15 -2.04 -21.14
C THR A 133 2.27 -0.84 -21.51
N ILE A 134 2.83 0.09 -22.28
CA ILE A 134 2.07 1.23 -22.82
C ILE A 134 1.31 0.75 -24.03
N ILE A 135 -0.03 0.82 -23.97
CA ILE A 135 -0.92 0.41 -25.06
C ILE A 135 -1.30 1.57 -25.98
N GLU A 136 -1.31 2.81 -25.45
CA GLU A 136 -1.66 4.00 -26.21
C GLU A 136 -0.90 5.21 -25.69
N THR A 137 -0.40 6.05 -26.58
CA THR A 137 0.19 7.35 -26.25
C THR A 137 0.06 8.31 -27.40
N GLN A 138 -0.07 9.60 -27.10
CA GLN A 138 -0.10 10.64 -28.12
C GLN A 138 1.27 10.79 -28.80
N PRO A 139 1.32 11.04 -30.11
CA PRO A 139 2.58 11.36 -30.78
C PRO A 139 3.18 12.64 -30.18
N ALA A 140 4.50 12.66 -30.04
CA ALA A 140 5.21 13.85 -29.60
C ALA A 140 5.04 14.96 -30.65
N VAL A 141 4.34 16.05 -30.31
CA VAL A 141 4.20 17.20 -31.18
C VAL A 141 5.49 18.02 -31.11
N LYS A 142 6.21 18.12 -32.24
CA LYS A 142 7.37 19.00 -32.38
C LYS A 142 6.91 20.45 -32.25
N GLY A 143 7.15 21.12 -31.14
CA GLY A 143 6.83 22.51 -30.92
C GLY A 143 6.63 22.94 -29.47
N ASP A 144 6.34 22.01 -28.57
CA ASP A 144 5.98 22.30 -27.17
C ASP A 144 7.16 22.10 -26.18
N THR A 145 8.38 22.36 -26.63
CA THR A 145 9.60 22.04 -25.87
C THR A 145 9.91 23.00 -24.72
N LYS A 146 9.02 23.95 -24.38
CA LYS A 146 9.34 24.93 -23.33
C LYS A 146 8.71 24.72 -21.97
N THR A 147 7.69 23.86 -21.80
CA THR A 147 6.98 23.74 -20.51
C THR A 147 6.49 22.33 -20.15
N ASN A 148 6.30 21.41 -21.08
CA ASN A 148 5.84 20.06 -20.75
C ASN A 148 6.82 19.00 -21.30
N THR A 149 7.58 18.39 -20.41
CA THR A 149 8.48 17.28 -20.74
C THR A 149 7.77 15.91 -20.70
N LEU A 150 6.49 15.88 -20.29
CA LEU A 150 5.68 14.67 -20.12
C LEU A 150 4.45 14.69 -21.03
N LYS A 151 3.99 13.50 -21.41
CA LYS A 151 2.73 13.28 -22.15
C LYS A 151 1.92 12.17 -21.49
N ALA A 152 0.60 12.18 -21.73
CA ALA A 152 -0.28 11.11 -21.28
C ALA A 152 -0.03 9.82 -22.07
N ALA A 153 -0.01 8.70 -21.37
CA ALA A 153 0.06 7.36 -21.93
C ALA A 153 -0.89 6.44 -21.17
N THR A 154 -1.58 5.58 -21.89
CA THR A 154 -2.45 4.55 -21.31
C THR A 154 -1.66 3.24 -21.20
N VAL A 155 -1.63 2.68 -19.99
CA VAL A 155 -0.99 1.37 -19.74
C VAL A 155 -2.00 0.23 -19.92
N GLU A 156 -1.51 -1.00 -19.94
CA GLU A 156 -2.29 -2.22 -20.21
C GLU A 156 -3.51 -2.42 -19.30
N THR A 157 -3.51 -1.83 -18.12
CA THR A 157 -4.66 -1.84 -17.18
C THR A 157 -5.73 -0.79 -17.53
N GLY A 158 -5.50 0.04 -18.55
CA GLY A 158 -6.38 1.15 -18.92
C GLY A 158 -6.16 2.43 -18.10
N TYR A 159 -5.20 2.43 -17.17
CA TYR A 159 -4.86 3.61 -16.39
C TYR A 159 -3.98 4.57 -17.20
N VAL A 160 -4.15 5.90 -16.97
CA VAL A 160 -3.39 6.93 -17.67
C VAL A 160 -2.27 7.45 -16.78
N VAL A 161 -1.03 7.32 -17.25
CA VAL A 161 0.18 7.80 -16.57
C VAL A 161 0.86 8.90 -17.37
N GLN A 162 1.70 9.68 -16.71
CA GLN A 162 2.51 10.70 -17.36
C GLN A 162 3.90 10.14 -17.68
N VAL A 163 4.26 10.12 -18.95
CA VAL A 163 5.54 9.58 -19.43
C VAL A 163 6.34 10.62 -20.18
N PRO A 164 7.68 10.49 -20.25
CA PRO A 164 8.52 11.35 -21.08
C PRO A 164 8.09 11.33 -22.56
N LEU A 165 8.28 12.43 -23.28
CA LEU A 165 7.83 12.61 -24.68
C LEU A 165 8.38 11.54 -25.64
N PHE A 166 9.57 10.98 -25.37
CA PHE A 166 10.21 9.98 -26.23
C PHE A 166 9.64 8.57 -26.09
N VAL A 167 8.79 8.31 -25.10
CA VAL A 167 8.21 7.00 -24.85
C VAL A 167 7.15 6.68 -25.89
N GLY A 168 7.24 5.50 -26.51
CA GLY A 168 6.33 5.00 -27.56
C GLY A 168 5.35 3.95 -27.07
N THR A 169 4.38 3.64 -27.94
CA THR A 169 3.45 2.51 -27.75
C THR A 169 4.22 1.18 -27.82
N GLY A 170 3.86 0.22 -26.97
CA GLY A 170 4.51 -1.09 -26.89
C GLY A 170 5.76 -1.12 -26.00
N GLU A 171 6.22 0.01 -25.48
CA GLU A 171 7.32 0.06 -24.54
C GLU A 171 6.90 -0.38 -23.13
N LYS A 172 7.79 -1.09 -22.46
CA LYS A 172 7.62 -1.47 -21.06
C LYS A 172 8.27 -0.44 -20.15
N ARG A 173 7.55 -0.01 -19.13
CA ARG A 173 8.02 0.95 -18.14
C ARG A 173 7.81 0.43 -16.73
N SER A 174 8.74 0.77 -15.86
CA SER A 174 8.63 0.56 -14.42
C SER A 174 8.03 1.80 -13.77
N GLU A 175 6.92 1.64 -13.09
CA GLU A 175 6.25 2.70 -12.34
C GLU A 175 6.44 2.46 -10.84
N GLU A 176 6.85 3.51 -10.14
CA GLU A 176 6.92 3.51 -8.68
C GLU A 176 5.62 4.07 -8.14
N HIS A 177 4.90 3.27 -7.34
CA HIS A 177 3.75 3.78 -6.65
C HIS A 177 4.10 4.23 -5.23
N THR A 178 4.86 5.28 -5.15
CA THR A 178 4.99 6.03 -3.93
C THR A 178 4.04 7.23 -4.01
N SER A 179 3.30 7.45 -2.94
CA SER A 179 2.43 8.62 -2.75
C SER A 179 3.18 9.97 -2.80
N GLU A 180 4.47 9.97 -3.11
CA GLU A 180 5.31 11.16 -3.25
C GLU A 180 5.23 11.84 -4.62
N LEU A 181 4.66 11.20 -5.64
CA LEU A 181 4.54 11.83 -6.97
C LEU A 181 3.48 12.94 -7.04
N GLN A 182 2.63 13.07 -6.02
CA GLN A 182 1.65 14.17 -5.94
C GLN A 182 2.17 15.44 -5.25
N SER A 183 3.37 15.46 -4.69
CA SER A 183 3.90 16.62 -3.95
C SER A 183 4.98 17.42 -4.69
N ARG A 184 5.19 17.22 -5.98
CA ARG A 184 6.13 18.00 -6.78
C ARG A 184 5.48 18.88 -7.84
N GLU A 185 4.26 19.28 -7.64
CA GLU A 185 3.70 20.45 -8.32
C GLU A 185 3.42 21.53 -7.28
N THR A 186 4.40 22.27 -6.90
CA THR A 186 4.33 23.72 -6.58
C THR A 186 5.72 24.20 -6.22
N ILE A 187 6.44 24.75 -7.14
CA ILE A 187 7.18 26.01 -7.09
C ILE A 187 7.43 26.46 -8.55
#